data_1ca6fac80f3b755eb5fbb874b75405d1
#
_entry.id   1ca6fac80f3b755eb5fbb874b75405d1
#
_cell.length_a   1.000
_cell.length_b   1.000
_cell.length_c   1.000
_cell.angle_alpha   90.00
_cell.angle_beta   90.00
_cell.angle_gamma   90.00
#
_symmetry.space_group_name_H-M   'P 1'
#
loop_
_entity.id
_entity.type
_entity.pdbx_description
1 polymer ?
#
loop_
_entity_poly.entity_id
_entity_poly.type
_entity_poly.pdbx_seq_one_letter_code
_entity_poly.pdbx_strand_id
1 'polypeptide(L)'
;MTAADPDDIAKQAREHAWNWFALHATQRMQALNFFVVATAFLIAAYASILEKHPAAAAVLALAGAWLTFWFNRLDARSYQLVEAGEDALRVSQARLASLADNQSLMILDALDEPAPGASSYRRVITVIQSTIFALFLLGALYAIRLSLM
;
A
#
# COMPACT_ATOMS: atom_id res chain seq x y z
N MET A 1 22.77 -26.45 -29.22
CA MET A 1 22.03 -25.77 -28.15
C MET A 1 21.26 -26.83 -27.40
N THR A 2 21.73 -27.21 -26.22
CA THR A 2 21.00 -28.14 -25.30
C THR A 2 19.74 -27.41 -24.84
N ALA A 3 18.56 -28.04 -25.00
CA ALA A 3 17.32 -27.50 -24.45
C ALA A 3 17.48 -27.41 -22.92
N ALA A 4 17.09 -26.28 -22.33
CA ALA A 4 17.11 -26.12 -20.87
C ALA A 4 16.17 -27.14 -20.23
N ASP A 5 16.58 -27.72 -19.09
CA ASP A 5 15.78 -28.67 -18.35
C ASP A 5 14.47 -27.99 -17.90
N PRO A 6 13.29 -28.58 -18.15
CA PRO A 6 12.00 -28.03 -17.71
C PRO A 6 11.94 -27.74 -16.19
N ASP A 7 12.65 -28.52 -15.37
CA ASP A 7 12.69 -28.31 -13.93
C ASP A 7 13.55 -27.10 -13.54
N ASP A 8 14.63 -26.83 -14.26
CA ASP A 8 15.44 -25.63 -14.08
C ASP A 8 14.66 -24.37 -14.48
N ILE A 9 13.90 -24.42 -15.56
CA ILE A 9 13.02 -23.30 -15.98
C ILE A 9 11.95 -23.02 -14.92
N ALA A 10 11.31 -24.06 -14.40
CA ALA A 10 10.29 -23.91 -13.36
C ALA A 10 10.85 -23.32 -12.05
N LYS A 11 12.07 -23.71 -11.68
CA LYS A 11 12.78 -23.16 -10.53
C LYS A 11 13.10 -21.68 -10.72
N GLN A 12 13.66 -21.30 -11.87
CA GLN A 12 13.95 -19.90 -12.20
C GLN A 12 12.70 -19.03 -12.23
N ALA A 13 11.59 -19.53 -12.79
CA ALA A 13 10.32 -18.81 -12.81
C ALA A 13 9.79 -18.54 -11.39
N ARG A 14 9.87 -19.53 -10.49
CA ARG A 14 9.47 -19.36 -9.09
C ARG A 14 10.36 -18.37 -8.34
N GLU A 15 11.69 -18.43 -8.53
CA GLU A 15 12.63 -17.50 -7.93
C GLU A 15 12.38 -16.08 -8.43
N HIS A 16 12.10 -15.91 -9.71
CA HIS A 16 11.73 -14.62 -10.29
C HIS A 16 10.44 -14.06 -9.67
N ALA A 17 9.38 -14.87 -9.60
CA ALA A 17 8.10 -14.48 -9.00
C ALA A 17 8.25 -14.10 -7.53
N TRP A 18 9.03 -14.87 -6.76
CA TRP A 18 9.31 -14.58 -5.36
C TRP A 18 10.08 -13.25 -5.18
N ASN A 19 11.13 -13.06 -5.95
CA ASN A 19 11.93 -11.83 -5.89
C ASN A 19 11.10 -10.60 -6.27
N TRP A 20 10.24 -10.71 -7.29
CA TRP A 20 9.29 -9.68 -7.68
C TRP A 20 8.32 -9.34 -6.54
N PHE A 21 7.66 -10.34 -5.99
CA PHE A 21 6.72 -10.18 -4.88
C PHE A 21 7.40 -9.54 -3.66
N ALA A 22 8.53 -10.10 -3.20
CA ALA A 22 9.24 -9.62 -2.02
C ALA A 22 9.71 -8.15 -2.19
N LEU A 23 10.20 -7.79 -3.37
CA LEU A 23 10.62 -6.43 -3.68
C LEU A 23 9.45 -5.46 -3.57
N HIS A 24 8.35 -5.74 -4.27
CA HIS A 24 7.22 -4.81 -4.34
C HIS A 24 6.42 -4.76 -3.03
N ALA A 25 6.29 -5.87 -2.31
CA ALA A 25 5.69 -5.89 -0.98
C ALA A 25 6.50 -5.03 0.01
N THR A 26 7.83 -5.17 0.00
CA THR A 26 8.73 -4.35 0.83
C THR A 26 8.66 -2.88 0.47
N GLN A 27 8.72 -2.53 -0.81
CA GLN A 27 8.60 -1.14 -1.28
C GLN A 27 7.27 -0.51 -0.87
N ARG A 28 6.16 -1.26 -0.96
CA ARG A 28 4.84 -0.80 -0.55
C ARG A 28 4.80 -0.48 0.94
N MET A 29 5.36 -1.34 1.79
CA MET A 29 5.42 -1.10 3.24
C MET A 29 6.30 0.09 3.59
N GLN A 30 7.45 0.25 2.94
CA GLN A 30 8.31 1.42 3.13
C GLN A 30 7.59 2.71 2.73
N ALA A 31 6.92 2.71 1.57
CA ALA A 31 6.15 3.84 1.11
C ALA A 31 5.06 4.22 2.12
N LEU A 32 4.32 3.25 2.68
CA LEU A 32 3.31 3.50 3.72
C LEU A 32 3.93 4.12 4.97
N ASN A 33 5.08 3.63 5.42
CA ASN A 33 5.79 4.21 6.56
C ASN A 33 6.19 5.67 6.31
N PHE A 34 6.72 5.99 5.14
CA PHE A 34 7.03 7.37 4.75
C PHE A 34 5.78 8.25 4.74
N PHE A 35 4.66 7.75 4.23
CA PHE A 35 3.39 8.47 4.24
C PHE A 35 2.93 8.80 5.67
N VAL A 36 2.97 7.83 6.59
CA VAL A 36 2.58 8.04 7.99
C VAL A 36 3.47 9.10 8.65
N VAL A 37 4.78 9.01 8.47
CA VAL A 37 5.73 9.99 9.03
C VAL A 37 5.52 11.37 8.44
N ALA A 38 5.40 11.51 7.11
CA ALA A 38 5.16 12.78 6.45
C ALA A 38 3.85 13.42 6.90
N THR A 39 2.78 12.61 7.04
CA THR A 39 1.47 13.06 7.53
C THR A 39 1.56 13.58 8.97
N ALA A 40 2.27 12.87 9.85
CA ALA A 40 2.47 13.31 11.23
C ALA A 40 3.19 14.66 11.31
N PHE A 41 4.24 14.86 10.51
CA PHE A 41 4.93 16.16 10.43
C PHE A 41 4.05 17.28 9.91
N LEU A 42 3.24 17.02 8.87
CA LEU A 42 2.32 18.01 8.31
C LEU A 42 1.25 18.42 9.33
N ILE A 43 0.71 17.47 10.09
CA ILE A 43 -0.28 17.74 11.14
C ILE A 43 0.37 18.56 12.27
N ALA A 44 1.56 18.20 12.71
CA ALA A 44 2.27 18.94 13.75
C ALA A 44 2.60 20.37 13.29
N ALA A 45 3.09 20.54 12.07
CA ALA A 45 3.37 21.85 11.50
C ALA A 45 2.09 22.69 11.37
N TYR A 46 1.00 22.11 10.87
CA TYR A 46 -0.32 22.76 10.78
C TYR A 46 -0.77 23.28 12.15
N ALA A 47 -0.74 22.42 13.18
CA ALA A 47 -1.16 22.80 14.53
C ALA A 47 -0.30 23.93 15.10
N SER A 48 1.01 23.95 14.84
CA SER A 48 1.94 24.94 15.38
C SER A 48 1.77 26.34 14.82
N ILE A 49 1.25 26.47 13.57
CA ILE A 49 1.14 27.76 12.87
C ILE A 49 -0.30 28.28 12.76
N LEU A 50 -1.31 27.45 13.03
CA LEU A 50 -2.71 27.71 12.76
C LEU A 50 -3.21 29.03 13.37
N GLU A 51 -2.87 29.32 14.62
CA GLU A 51 -3.33 30.51 15.33
C GLU A 51 -2.64 31.79 14.86
N LYS A 52 -1.35 31.70 14.53
CA LYS A 52 -0.52 32.87 14.18
C LYS A 52 -0.55 33.21 12.71
N HIS A 53 -0.65 32.18 11.87
CA HIS A 53 -0.56 32.29 10.40
C HIS A 53 -1.59 31.39 9.72
N PRO A 54 -2.90 31.67 9.87
CA PRO A 54 -3.95 30.77 9.37
C PRO A 54 -3.89 30.58 7.83
N ALA A 55 -3.51 31.61 7.07
CA ALA A 55 -3.34 31.48 5.62
C ALA A 55 -2.23 30.47 5.26
N ALA A 56 -1.09 30.48 5.99
CA ALA A 56 -0.03 29.52 5.78
C ALA A 56 -0.45 28.09 6.22
N ALA A 57 -1.24 27.99 7.30
CA ALA A 57 -1.81 26.72 7.73
C ALA A 57 -2.77 26.14 6.68
N ALA A 58 -3.57 26.98 6.00
CA ALA A 58 -4.42 26.54 4.90
C ALA A 58 -3.61 25.95 3.74
N VAL A 59 -2.53 26.62 3.33
CA VAL A 59 -1.63 26.12 2.27
C VAL A 59 -1.01 24.78 2.68
N LEU A 60 -0.57 24.66 3.95
CA LEU A 60 0.01 23.42 4.46
C LEU A 60 -1.01 22.26 4.47
N ALA A 61 -2.25 22.54 4.87
CA ALA A 61 -3.31 21.54 4.84
C ALA A 61 -3.65 21.10 3.39
N LEU A 62 -3.69 22.04 2.44
CA LEU A 62 -3.87 21.69 1.02
C LEU A 62 -2.70 20.85 0.49
N ALA A 63 -1.46 21.14 0.89
CA ALA A 63 -0.31 20.31 0.55
C ALA A 63 -0.43 18.90 1.13
N GLY A 64 -0.95 18.76 2.37
CA GLY A 64 -1.25 17.47 2.98
C GLY A 64 -2.33 16.68 2.23
N ALA A 65 -3.41 17.33 1.82
CA ALA A 65 -4.44 16.72 0.99
C ALA A 65 -3.87 16.26 -0.37
N TRP A 66 -3.08 17.12 -1.02
CA TRP A 66 -2.39 16.79 -2.27
C TRP A 66 -1.46 15.58 -2.13
N LEU A 67 -0.63 15.55 -1.10
CA LEU A 67 0.24 14.42 -0.79
C LEU A 67 -0.56 13.13 -0.62
N THR A 68 -1.64 13.19 0.18
CA THR A 68 -2.50 12.03 0.45
C THR A 68 -3.16 11.50 -0.83
N PHE A 69 -3.62 12.39 -1.71
CA PHE A 69 -4.20 12.01 -2.99
C PHE A 69 -3.21 11.22 -3.86
N TRP A 70 -1.99 11.73 -4.03
CA TRP A 70 -0.98 11.06 -4.85
C TRP A 70 -0.48 9.77 -4.21
N PHE A 71 -0.42 9.75 -2.88
CA PHE A 71 -0.04 8.55 -2.16
C PHE A 71 -1.06 7.43 -2.34
N ASN A 72 -2.35 7.75 -2.33
CA ASN A 72 -3.42 6.79 -2.63
C ASN A 72 -3.26 6.20 -4.06
N ARG A 73 -2.90 7.04 -5.04
CA ARG A 73 -2.62 6.58 -6.41
C ARG A 73 -1.40 5.65 -6.48
N LEU A 74 -0.34 6.01 -5.75
CA LEU A 74 0.87 5.19 -5.67
C LEU A 74 0.59 3.83 -5.00
N ASP A 75 -0.15 3.82 -3.88
CA ASP A 75 -0.51 2.59 -3.18
C ASP A 75 -1.37 1.67 -4.07
N ALA A 76 -2.33 2.22 -4.80
CA ALA A 76 -3.15 1.46 -5.74
C ALA A 76 -2.29 0.79 -6.83
N ARG A 77 -1.26 1.48 -7.35
CA ARG A 77 -0.33 0.91 -8.33
C ARG A 77 0.57 -0.14 -7.71
N SER A 78 1.12 0.13 -6.53
CA SER A 78 1.96 -0.82 -5.80
C SER A 78 1.21 -2.10 -5.45
N TYR A 79 -0.08 -1.99 -5.09
CA TYR A 79 -0.94 -3.15 -4.86
C TYR A 79 -1.03 -4.06 -6.09
N GLN A 80 -1.24 -3.48 -7.29
CA GLN A 80 -1.30 -4.26 -8.54
C GLN A 80 0.01 -5.02 -8.83
N LEU A 81 1.15 -4.43 -8.47
CA LEU A 81 2.46 -5.08 -8.65
C LEU A 81 2.67 -6.26 -7.69
N VAL A 82 2.19 -6.13 -6.44
CA VAL A 82 2.19 -7.21 -5.45
C VAL A 82 1.26 -8.34 -5.90
N GLU A 83 0.03 -8.02 -6.29
CA GLU A 83 -0.98 -8.98 -6.77
C GLU A 83 -0.47 -9.78 -7.97
N ALA A 84 0.20 -9.13 -8.93
CA ALA A 84 0.82 -9.85 -10.05
C ALA A 84 1.90 -10.86 -9.62
N GLY A 85 2.65 -10.55 -8.55
CA GLY A 85 3.61 -11.46 -7.94
C GLY A 85 2.92 -12.64 -7.23
N GLU A 86 1.84 -12.37 -6.51
CA GLU A 86 1.03 -13.40 -5.83
C GLU A 86 0.43 -14.37 -6.84
N ASP A 87 -0.14 -13.89 -7.95
CA ASP A 87 -0.70 -14.73 -9.00
C ASP A 87 0.35 -15.66 -9.63
N ALA A 88 1.54 -15.16 -9.89
CA ALA A 88 2.65 -15.98 -10.40
C ALA A 88 3.10 -17.05 -9.38
N LEU A 89 3.08 -16.72 -8.08
CA LEU A 89 3.41 -17.66 -7.01
C LEU A 89 2.33 -18.72 -6.82
N ARG A 90 1.03 -18.42 -7.01
CA ARG A 90 -0.07 -19.40 -6.95
C ARG A 90 0.14 -20.54 -7.92
N VAL A 91 0.53 -20.26 -9.16
CA VAL A 91 0.84 -21.28 -10.16
C VAL A 91 1.96 -22.22 -9.67
N SER A 92 2.99 -21.64 -9.06
CA SER A 92 4.11 -22.41 -8.50
C SER A 92 3.71 -23.23 -7.29
N GLN A 93 2.86 -22.70 -6.41
CA GLN A 93 2.33 -23.42 -5.23
C GLN A 93 1.44 -24.60 -5.64
N ALA A 94 0.54 -24.41 -6.61
CA ALA A 94 -0.31 -25.48 -7.12
C ALA A 94 0.51 -26.65 -7.68
N ARG A 95 1.59 -26.36 -8.44
CA ARG A 95 2.50 -27.39 -8.95
C ARG A 95 3.20 -28.13 -7.80
N LEU A 96 3.72 -27.40 -6.79
CA LEU A 96 4.38 -27.99 -5.63
C LEU A 96 3.41 -28.85 -4.82
N ALA A 97 2.19 -28.37 -4.57
CA ALA A 97 1.16 -29.10 -3.82
C ALA A 97 0.81 -30.44 -4.51
N SER A 98 0.71 -30.45 -5.84
CA SER A 98 0.43 -31.66 -6.62
C SER A 98 1.60 -32.65 -6.59
N LEU A 99 2.84 -32.18 -6.67
CA LEU A 99 4.03 -33.03 -6.63
C LEU A 99 4.28 -33.62 -5.24
N ALA A 100 3.98 -32.88 -4.19
CA ALA A 100 4.18 -33.29 -2.79
C ALA A 100 2.95 -34.01 -2.20
N ASP A 101 1.87 -34.15 -2.95
CA ASP A 101 0.55 -34.61 -2.47
C ASP A 101 0.12 -33.92 -1.17
N ASN A 102 0.35 -32.61 -1.09
CA ASN A 102 0.10 -31.80 0.10
C ASN A 102 -0.53 -30.45 -0.23
N GLN A 103 -1.85 -30.36 -0.03
CA GLN A 103 -2.64 -29.14 -0.28
C GLN A 103 -2.31 -28.00 0.68
N SER A 104 -1.69 -28.25 1.83
CA SER A 104 -1.30 -27.17 2.76
C SER A 104 -0.21 -26.24 2.21
N LEU A 105 0.40 -26.58 1.08
CA LEU A 105 1.37 -25.74 0.37
C LEU A 105 0.69 -24.60 -0.44
N MET A 106 -0.64 -24.65 -0.62
CA MET A 106 -1.42 -23.59 -1.28
C MET A 106 -1.75 -22.45 -0.30
N ILE A 107 -0.72 -21.80 0.21
CA ILE A 107 -0.82 -20.80 1.28
C ILE A 107 -1.62 -19.56 0.82
N LEU A 108 -1.42 -19.13 -0.42
CA LEU A 108 -2.10 -17.93 -0.95
C LEU A 108 -3.60 -18.16 -1.10
N ASP A 109 -4.02 -19.33 -1.54
CA ASP A 109 -5.45 -19.67 -1.67
C ASP A 109 -6.13 -19.77 -0.31
N ALA A 110 -5.42 -20.29 0.70
CA ALA A 110 -5.93 -20.35 2.07
C ALA A 110 -6.13 -18.96 2.70
N LEU A 111 -5.42 -17.94 2.22
CA LEU A 111 -5.55 -16.54 2.69
C LEU A 111 -6.68 -15.78 1.97
N ASP A 112 -7.16 -16.27 0.83
CA ASP A 112 -8.28 -15.64 0.10
C ASP A 112 -9.63 -15.86 0.79
N GLU A 113 -9.75 -16.88 1.63
CA GLU A 113 -10.93 -17.04 2.48
C GLU A 113 -10.84 -16.08 3.67
N PRO A 114 -11.59 -14.95 3.66
CA PRO A 114 -11.51 -13.98 4.75
C PRO A 114 -12.01 -14.64 6.03
N ALA A 115 -11.19 -14.63 7.08
CA ALA A 115 -11.66 -15.00 8.40
C ALA A 115 -12.88 -14.14 8.80
N PRO A 116 -13.89 -14.69 9.48
CA PRO A 116 -15.06 -13.95 9.92
C PRO A 116 -14.65 -12.68 10.69
N GLY A 117 -15.07 -11.50 10.17
CA GLY A 117 -14.73 -10.19 10.77
C GLY A 117 -13.38 -9.60 10.37
N ALA A 118 -12.56 -10.28 9.58
CA ALA A 118 -11.32 -9.72 9.07
C ALA A 118 -11.60 -8.70 7.97
N SER A 119 -11.09 -7.48 8.13
CA SER A 119 -11.05 -6.49 7.05
C SER A 119 -9.84 -6.74 6.17
N SER A 120 -10.03 -6.74 4.86
CA SER A 120 -8.92 -6.77 3.91
C SER A 120 -7.93 -5.65 4.25
N TYR A 121 -6.64 -5.96 4.30
CA TYR A 121 -5.55 -5.00 4.53
C TYR A 121 -5.65 -3.78 3.60
N ARG A 122 -6.02 -3.98 2.34
CA ARG A 122 -6.30 -2.92 1.37
C ARG A 122 -7.40 -1.98 1.85
N ARG A 123 -8.50 -2.52 2.38
CA ARG A 123 -9.63 -1.71 2.88
C ARG A 123 -9.20 -0.83 4.04
N VAL A 124 -8.43 -1.36 4.97
CA VAL A 124 -7.92 -0.60 6.12
C VAL A 124 -7.05 0.56 5.68
N ILE A 125 -6.09 0.33 4.78
CA ILE A 125 -5.24 1.40 4.24
C ILE A 125 -6.07 2.46 3.52
N THR A 126 -7.01 2.06 2.66
CA THR A 126 -7.87 3.01 1.93
C THR A 126 -8.71 3.86 2.89
N VAL A 127 -9.27 3.27 3.95
CA VAL A 127 -10.05 4.01 4.96
C VAL A 127 -9.15 5.03 5.67
N ILE A 128 -7.95 4.64 6.10
CA ILE A 128 -6.99 5.53 6.77
C ILE A 128 -6.63 6.71 5.84
N GLN A 129 -6.25 6.44 4.61
CA GLN A 129 -5.88 7.47 3.63
C GLN A 129 -7.06 8.42 3.33
N SER A 130 -8.28 7.89 3.15
CA SER A 130 -9.47 8.70 2.90
C SER A 130 -9.82 9.58 4.11
N THR A 131 -9.66 9.06 5.32
CA THR A 131 -9.86 9.83 6.56
C THR A 131 -8.86 10.96 6.67
N ILE A 132 -7.57 10.69 6.44
CA ILE A 132 -6.50 11.70 6.46
C ILE A 132 -6.74 12.78 5.40
N PHE A 133 -7.14 12.39 4.19
CA PHE A 133 -7.49 13.32 3.12
C PHE A 133 -8.62 14.25 3.53
N ALA A 134 -9.71 13.68 4.07
CA ALA A 134 -10.85 14.47 4.54
C ALA A 134 -10.46 15.42 5.68
N LEU A 135 -9.64 14.99 6.63
CA LEU A 135 -9.14 15.82 7.73
C LEU A 135 -8.31 17.00 7.23
N PHE A 136 -7.43 16.80 6.24
CA PHE A 136 -6.68 17.90 5.63
C PHE A 136 -7.57 18.89 4.89
N LEU A 137 -8.60 18.43 4.17
CA LEU A 137 -9.55 19.32 3.51
C LEU A 137 -10.36 20.15 4.53
N LEU A 138 -10.85 19.52 5.60
CA LEU A 138 -11.56 20.21 6.67
C LEU A 138 -10.64 21.20 7.38
N GLY A 139 -9.39 20.82 7.63
CA GLY A 139 -8.37 21.72 8.20
C GLY A 139 -8.08 22.92 7.32
N ALA A 140 -8.00 22.72 6.00
CA ALA A 140 -7.83 23.82 5.04
C ALA A 140 -9.01 24.79 5.07
N LEU A 141 -10.23 24.26 5.03
CA LEU A 141 -11.46 25.09 5.10
C LEU A 141 -11.52 25.87 6.42
N TYR A 142 -11.19 25.25 7.53
CA TYR A 142 -11.15 25.90 8.84
C TYR A 142 -10.12 27.03 8.88
N ALA A 143 -8.91 26.78 8.41
CA ALA A 143 -7.83 27.76 8.38
C ALA A 143 -8.15 28.94 7.42
N ILE A 144 -8.79 28.69 6.26
CA ILE A 144 -9.26 29.73 5.36
C ILE A 144 -10.30 30.61 6.06
N ARG A 145 -11.29 29.98 6.72
CA ARG A 145 -12.30 30.74 7.46
C ARG A 145 -11.65 31.62 8.54
N LEU A 146 -10.68 31.10 9.27
CA LEU A 146 -9.99 31.84 10.32
C LEU A 146 -9.17 33.02 9.75
N SER A 147 -8.61 32.87 8.53
CA SER A 147 -7.84 33.94 7.88
C SER A 147 -8.68 35.09 7.35
N LEU A 148 -10.00 34.90 7.22
CA LEU A 148 -10.96 35.90 6.74
C LEU A 148 -11.66 36.65 7.89
N MET A 149 -11.47 36.25 9.12
CA MET A 149 -11.98 36.89 10.33
C MET A 149 -11.00 37.89 10.90
#